data_742ac398f7c99402677b7d87148408d9
#
_entry.id   742ac398f7c99402677b7d87148408d9
#
_cell.length_a   1.000
_cell.length_b   1.000
_cell.length_c   1.000
_cell.angle_alpha   90.00
_cell.angle_beta   90.00
_cell.angle_gamma   90.00
#
_symmetry.space_group_name_H-M   'P 1'
#
loop_
_entity.id
_entity.type
_entity.pdbx_description
1 polymer ?
#
loop_
_entity_poly.entity_id
_entity_poly.type
_entity_poly.pdbx_seq_one_letter_code
_entity_poly.pdbx_strand_id
1 'polypeptide(L)'
;MTYKLWIDDCRPAPLGYDMWVNSVNQAKAYIIEFENRIENALDEWDFPPEDLWHSTIIIDIDHDAGDFAWDGGDFIKLLDWLEETGRNYPIKIHSMNPVGVQNMRAIIRRNGWKEIF
;
A
#
# COMPACT_ATOMS: atom_id res chain seq x y z
N MET A 1 -7.29 -12.50 -5.88
CA MET A 1 -7.56 -11.24 -6.59
C MET A 1 -6.55 -10.18 -6.18
N THR A 2 -6.13 -9.34 -7.11
CA THR A 2 -5.14 -8.29 -6.86
C THR A 2 -5.81 -6.93 -7.00
N TYR A 3 -5.71 -6.12 -5.95
CA TYR A 3 -6.23 -4.76 -5.92
C TYR A 3 -5.07 -3.78 -6.03
N LYS A 4 -5.23 -2.69 -6.78
CA LYS A 4 -4.19 -1.68 -6.96
C LYS A 4 -4.56 -0.41 -6.22
N LEU A 5 -3.71 -0.03 -5.26
CA LEU A 5 -3.84 1.17 -4.45
C LEU A 5 -2.85 2.22 -4.93
N TRP A 6 -3.36 3.37 -5.36
CA TRP A 6 -2.56 4.53 -5.75
C TRP A 6 -2.49 5.52 -4.59
N ILE A 7 -1.25 5.83 -4.15
CA ILE A 7 -1.00 6.75 -3.05
C ILE A 7 -0.23 7.95 -3.57
N ASP A 8 -0.92 9.08 -3.67
CA ASP A 8 -0.36 10.31 -4.22
C ASP A 8 -1.19 11.49 -3.70
N ASP A 9 -0.52 12.57 -3.32
CA ASP A 9 -1.18 13.75 -2.75
C ASP A 9 -1.93 14.57 -3.82
N CYS A 10 -1.50 14.54 -5.07
CA CYS A 10 -2.07 15.38 -6.11
C CYS A 10 -2.31 14.70 -7.46
N ARG A 11 -1.54 13.67 -7.83
CA ARG A 11 -1.76 12.99 -9.11
C ARG A 11 -2.88 11.97 -9.01
N PRO A 12 -3.93 12.09 -9.87
CA PRO A 12 -5.00 11.10 -9.89
C PRO A 12 -4.49 9.72 -10.27
N ALA A 13 -5.14 8.69 -9.74
CA ALA A 13 -4.83 7.32 -10.11
C ALA A 13 -5.04 7.10 -11.61
N PRO A 14 -4.10 6.42 -12.29
CA PRO A 14 -4.31 5.98 -13.67
C PRO A 14 -5.49 5.01 -13.78
N LEU A 15 -5.94 4.76 -15.00
CA LEU A 15 -6.95 3.73 -15.26
C LEU A 15 -6.44 2.35 -14.79
N GLY A 16 -7.34 1.55 -14.25
CA GLY A 16 -7.02 0.22 -13.77
C GLY A 16 -6.65 0.13 -12.29
N TYR A 17 -6.65 1.27 -11.58
CA TYR A 17 -6.47 1.30 -10.13
C TYR A 17 -7.82 1.21 -9.42
N ASP A 18 -7.84 0.53 -8.28
CA ASP A 18 -9.07 0.30 -7.51
C ASP A 18 -9.35 1.42 -6.51
N MET A 19 -8.32 2.14 -6.06
CA MET A 19 -8.47 3.22 -5.09
C MET A 19 -7.33 4.23 -5.22
N TRP A 20 -7.65 5.50 -5.01
CA TRP A 20 -6.70 6.60 -4.85
C TRP A 20 -6.87 7.20 -3.45
N VAL A 21 -5.78 7.25 -2.70
CA VAL A 21 -5.73 7.90 -1.39
C VAL A 21 -4.65 8.98 -1.38
N ASN A 22 -4.83 10.01 -0.54
CA ASN A 22 -3.99 11.20 -0.54
C ASN A 22 -3.04 11.28 0.67
N SER A 23 -3.25 10.46 1.69
CA SER A 23 -2.46 10.54 2.93
C SER A 23 -2.09 9.15 3.45
N VAL A 24 -1.10 9.13 4.34
CA VAL A 24 -0.68 7.90 5.03
C VAL A 24 -1.83 7.29 5.84
N ASN A 25 -2.56 8.11 6.58
CA ASN A 25 -3.67 7.59 7.41
C ASN A 25 -4.81 7.04 6.55
N GLN A 26 -5.11 7.66 5.41
CA GLN A 26 -6.08 7.10 4.46
C GLN A 26 -5.61 5.75 3.91
N ALA A 27 -4.33 5.62 3.60
CA ALA A 27 -3.76 4.37 3.11
C ALA A 27 -3.84 3.25 4.16
N LYS A 28 -3.49 3.56 5.41
CA LYS A 28 -3.62 2.61 6.52
C LYS A 28 -5.05 2.13 6.70
N ALA A 29 -6.00 3.06 6.67
CA ALA A 29 -7.43 2.73 6.80
C ALA A 29 -7.90 1.81 5.68
N TYR A 30 -7.51 2.08 4.44
CA TYR A 30 -7.85 1.25 3.30
C TYR A 30 -7.28 -0.18 3.44
N ILE A 31 -6.02 -0.29 3.83
CA ILE A 31 -5.36 -1.59 3.99
C ILE A 31 -6.03 -2.40 5.10
N ILE A 32 -6.31 -1.78 6.24
CA ILE A 32 -6.97 -2.44 7.37
C ILE A 32 -8.37 -2.90 6.97
N GLU A 33 -9.14 -2.06 6.29
CA GLU A 33 -10.48 -2.42 5.82
C GLU A 33 -10.42 -3.59 4.82
N PHE A 34 -9.47 -3.57 3.90
CA PHE A 34 -9.25 -4.68 2.97
C PHE A 34 -8.98 -5.99 3.71
N GLU A 35 -8.07 -5.97 4.69
CA GLU A 35 -7.72 -7.14 5.49
C GLU A 35 -8.94 -7.68 6.26
N ASN A 36 -9.73 -6.78 6.85
CA ASN A 36 -10.94 -7.16 7.58
C ASN A 36 -11.99 -7.79 6.66
N ARG A 37 -12.18 -7.26 5.46
CA ARG A 37 -13.11 -7.83 4.48
C ARG A 37 -12.71 -9.24 4.06
N ILE A 38 -11.41 -9.46 3.82
CA ILE A 38 -10.92 -10.80 3.45
C ILE A 38 -11.09 -11.77 4.61
N GLU A 39 -10.71 -11.38 5.81
CA GLU A 39 -10.87 -12.21 7.01
C GLU A 39 -12.34 -12.60 7.25
N ASN A 40 -13.26 -11.62 7.19
CA ASN A 40 -14.68 -11.88 7.36
C ASN A 40 -15.23 -12.79 6.27
N ALA A 41 -14.83 -12.61 5.03
CA ALA A 41 -15.27 -13.45 3.92
C ALA A 41 -14.76 -14.89 4.07
N LEU A 42 -13.51 -15.08 4.52
CA LEU A 42 -12.96 -16.41 4.78
C LEU A 42 -13.72 -17.14 5.91
N ASP A 43 -14.13 -16.41 6.95
CA ASP A 43 -14.87 -16.96 8.08
C ASP A 43 -16.28 -17.42 7.69
N GLU A 44 -16.90 -16.81 6.67
CA GLU A 44 -18.24 -17.14 6.17
C GLU A 44 -18.28 -18.37 5.26
N TRP A 45 -17.12 -18.82 4.76
CA TRP A 45 -17.03 -19.89 3.79
C TRP A 45 -16.41 -21.15 4.41
N ASP A 46 -17.07 -22.30 4.28
CA ASP A 46 -16.46 -23.59 4.65
C ASP A 46 -15.30 -23.95 3.70
N PHE A 47 -15.46 -23.63 2.40
CA PHE A 47 -14.46 -23.86 1.37
C PHE A 47 -14.30 -22.60 0.52
N PRO A 48 -13.50 -21.61 0.99
CA PRO A 48 -13.35 -20.35 0.27
C PRO A 48 -12.71 -20.55 -1.11
N PRO A 49 -13.12 -19.76 -2.12
CA PRO A 49 -12.43 -19.77 -3.41
C PRO A 49 -10.95 -19.49 -3.28
N GLU A 50 -10.11 -20.12 -4.11
CA GLU A 50 -8.67 -19.93 -4.09
C GLU A 50 -8.27 -18.46 -4.31
N ASP A 51 -8.97 -17.74 -5.19
CA ASP A 51 -8.74 -16.30 -5.43
C ASP A 51 -8.89 -15.46 -4.16
N LEU A 52 -9.78 -15.84 -3.26
CA LEU A 52 -9.97 -15.12 -2.00
C LEU A 52 -8.77 -15.31 -1.07
N TRP A 53 -8.24 -16.54 -0.99
CA TRP A 53 -7.04 -16.84 -0.20
C TRP A 53 -5.81 -16.07 -0.67
N HIS A 54 -5.68 -15.81 -1.97
CA HIS A 54 -4.54 -15.14 -2.59
C HIS A 54 -4.80 -13.67 -2.88
N SER A 55 -5.85 -13.09 -2.28
CA SER A 55 -6.12 -11.66 -2.45
C SER A 55 -5.03 -10.82 -1.82
N THR A 56 -4.55 -9.82 -2.55
CA THR A 56 -3.51 -8.91 -2.10
C THR A 56 -3.73 -7.50 -2.67
N ILE A 57 -2.95 -6.56 -2.15
CA ILE A 57 -2.88 -5.18 -2.65
C ILE A 57 -1.50 -4.94 -3.25
N ILE A 58 -1.44 -4.33 -4.43
CA ILE A 58 -0.23 -3.69 -4.92
C ILE A 58 -0.28 -2.23 -4.46
N ILE A 59 0.71 -1.82 -3.68
CA ILE A 59 0.84 -0.45 -3.18
C ILE A 59 1.71 0.33 -4.15
N ASP A 60 1.10 1.27 -4.87
CA ASP A 60 1.79 2.16 -5.82
C ASP A 60 1.89 3.54 -5.17
N ILE A 61 3.10 3.95 -4.77
CA ILE A 61 3.31 4.99 -3.78
C ILE A 61 4.28 6.07 -4.26
N ASP A 62 3.88 7.35 -4.08
CA ASP A 62 4.77 8.50 -4.14
C ASP A 62 5.55 8.63 -2.82
N HIS A 63 6.55 9.52 -2.77
CA HIS A 63 7.31 9.79 -1.55
C HIS A 63 6.74 10.97 -0.75
N ASP A 64 6.46 12.08 -1.42
CA ASP A 64 6.09 13.33 -0.75
C ASP A 64 4.57 13.43 -0.62
N ALA A 65 4.09 13.59 0.60
CA ALA A 65 2.65 13.74 0.89
C ALA A 65 2.16 15.18 0.72
N GLY A 66 3.07 16.15 0.49
CA GLY A 66 2.72 17.55 0.23
C GLY A 66 1.79 18.12 1.29
N ASP A 67 0.66 18.68 0.86
CA ASP A 67 -0.34 19.28 1.76
C ASP A 67 -1.03 18.26 2.68
N PHE A 68 -0.88 16.97 2.42
CA PHE A 68 -1.45 15.90 3.25
C PHE A 68 -0.47 15.31 4.27
N ALA A 69 0.74 15.89 4.41
CA ALA A 69 1.72 15.40 5.38
C ALA A 69 1.25 15.54 6.84
N TRP A 70 0.29 16.42 7.12
CA TRP A 70 -0.32 16.54 8.44
C TRP A 70 -1.11 15.28 8.85
N ASP A 71 -1.52 14.46 7.88
CA ASP A 71 -2.34 13.27 8.10
C ASP A 71 -1.51 11.99 8.03
N GLY A 72 -0.48 11.91 8.84
CA GLY A 72 0.37 10.73 9.00
C GLY A 72 1.81 10.88 8.51
N GLY A 73 2.20 12.06 8.01
CA GLY A 73 3.56 12.33 7.55
C GLY A 73 3.74 12.08 6.06
N ASP A 74 4.99 12.09 5.61
CA ASP A 74 5.34 11.69 4.25
C ASP A 74 5.10 10.20 4.03
N PHE A 75 4.94 9.79 2.78
CA PHE A 75 4.48 8.42 2.47
C PHE A 75 5.44 7.31 2.88
N ILE A 76 6.72 7.62 3.12
CA ILE A 76 7.65 6.65 3.70
C ILE A 76 7.17 6.14 5.07
N LYS A 77 6.38 6.94 5.79
CA LYS A 77 5.79 6.54 7.07
C LYS A 77 4.84 5.36 6.93
N LEU A 78 4.22 5.20 5.76
CA LEU A 78 3.43 4.00 5.49
C LEU A 78 4.32 2.74 5.47
N LEU A 79 5.49 2.83 4.84
CA LEU A 79 6.44 1.70 4.82
C LEU A 79 6.96 1.39 6.21
N ASP A 80 7.24 2.41 7.02
CA ASP A 80 7.61 2.21 8.42
C ASP A 80 6.51 1.45 9.19
N TRP A 81 5.26 1.81 8.98
CA TRP A 81 4.11 1.16 9.60
C TRP A 81 3.95 -0.30 9.12
N LEU A 82 4.13 -0.55 7.82
CA LEU A 82 4.11 -1.93 7.30
C LEU A 82 5.17 -2.79 7.97
N GLU A 83 6.38 -2.24 8.12
CA GLU A 83 7.49 -2.93 8.80
C GLU A 83 7.18 -3.20 10.27
N GLU A 84 6.72 -2.18 11.00
CA GLU A 84 6.39 -2.29 12.42
C GLU A 84 5.29 -3.31 12.70
N THR A 85 4.35 -3.47 11.78
CA THR A 85 3.20 -4.35 11.93
C THR A 85 3.38 -5.71 11.27
N GLY A 86 4.54 -5.98 10.69
CA GLY A 86 4.83 -7.26 10.04
C GLY A 86 4.04 -7.50 8.76
N ARG A 87 3.51 -6.46 8.15
CA ARG A 87 2.79 -6.57 6.88
C ARG A 87 3.75 -6.70 5.71
N ASN A 88 3.34 -7.43 4.69
CA ASN A 88 4.13 -7.69 3.49
C ASN A 88 3.23 -7.58 2.26
N TYR A 89 3.37 -6.48 1.53
CA TYR A 89 2.66 -6.24 0.29
C TYR A 89 3.64 -5.92 -0.83
N PRO A 90 3.33 -6.27 -2.09
CA PRO A 90 4.10 -5.80 -3.25
C PRO A 90 4.03 -4.27 -3.35
N ILE A 91 5.18 -3.64 -3.62
CA ILE A 91 5.29 -2.17 -3.64
C ILE A 91 5.89 -1.72 -4.96
N LYS A 92 5.23 -0.74 -5.57
CA LYS A 92 5.75 0.02 -6.70
C LYS A 92 5.93 1.47 -6.28
N ILE A 93 7.07 2.05 -6.59
CA ILE A 93 7.36 3.46 -6.27
C ILE A 93 7.23 4.29 -7.54
N HIS A 94 6.39 5.34 -7.48
CA HIS A 94 6.25 6.31 -8.56
C HIS A 94 6.60 7.71 -8.06
N SER A 95 7.86 7.98 -7.80
CA SER A 95 8.30 9.26 -7.27
C SER A 95 9.41 9.86 -8.12
N MET A 96 9.42 11.19 -8.21
CA MET A 96 10.48 11.98 -8.86
C MET A 96 11.57 12.39 -7.88
N ASN A 97 11.50 11.97 -6.62
CA ASN A 97 12.50 12.28 -5.58
C ASN A 97 13.51 11.14 -5.44
N PRO A 98 14.73 11.27 -6.03
CA PRO A 98 15.70 10.17 -6.04
C PRO A 98 16.13 9.72 -4.63
N VAL A 99 16.30 10.66 -3.70
CA VAL A 99 16.69 10.36 -2.31
C VAL A 99 15.56 9.63 -1.61
N GLY A 100 14.32 10.11 -1.78
CA GLY A 100 13.14 9.46 -1.22
C GLY A 100 12.96 8.04 -1.74
N VAL A 101 13.15 7.83 -3.05
CA VAL A 101 13.09 6.49 -3.66
C VAL A 101 14.13 5.55 -3.05
N GLN A 102 15.37 6.03 -2.88
CA GLN A 102 16.43 5.22 -2.27
C GLN A 102 16.10 4.82 -0.83
N ASN A 103 15.57 5.76 -0.05
CA ASN A 103 15.17 5.51 1.34
C ASN A 103 14.03 4.48 1.43
N MET A 104 13.04 4.58 0.56
CA MET A 104 11.96 3.61 0.47
C MET A 104 12.46 2.23 0.06
N ARG A 105 13.35 2.15 -0.94
CA ARG A 105 13.95 0.89 -1.36
C ARG A 105 14.76 0.21 -0.28
N ALA A 106 15.45 0.98 0.57
CA ALA A 106 16.18 0.44 1.69
C ALA A 106 15.24 -0.34 2.64
N ILE A 107 14.06 0.20 2.90
CA ILE A 107 13.04 -0.47 3.73
C ILE A 107 12.52 -1.73 3.02
N ILE A 108 12.20 -1.63 1.73
CA ILE A 108 11.71 -2.77 0.94
C ILE A 108 12.72 -3.91 0.95
N ARG A 109 14.00 -3.63 0.69
CA ARG A 109 15.07 -4.63 0.65
C ARG A 109 15.33 -5.24 2.01
N ARG A 110 15.34 -4.43 3.07
CA ARG A 110 15.57 -4.90 4.44
C ARG A 110 14.51 -5.91 4.87
N ASN A 111 13.27 -5.72 4.41
CA ASN A 111 12.16 -6.59 4.76
C ASN A 111 11.95 -7.74 3.77
N GLY A 112 12.66 -7.77 2.66
CA GLY A 112 12.48 -8.78 1.62
C GLY A 112 11.15 -8.68 0.89
N TRP A 113 10.54 -7.50 0.87
CA TRP A 113 9.29 -7.28 0.14
C TRP A 113 9.53 -7.27 -1.36
N LYS A 114 8.50 -7.65 -2.11
CA LYS A 114 8.55 -7.60 -3.57
C LYS A 114 8.42 -6.16 -4.04
N GLU A 115 9.40 -5.69 -4.81
CA GLU A 115 9.30 -4.40 -5.51
C GLU A 115 8.86 -4.65 -6.96
N ILE A 116 7.86 -3.87 -7.41
CA ILE A 116 7.35 -3.90 -8.79
C ILE A 116 7.91 -2.68 -9.51
N PHE A 117 8.43 -2.90 -10.71
CA PHE A 117 9.03 -1.84 -11.53
C PHE A 117 8.17 -1.47 -12.73
#